data_08e8c72e99c3b4d3c75e784d29e5d1e1
#
_entry.id   08e8c72e99c3b4d3c75e784d29e5d1e1
#
_cell.length_a   1.000
_cell.length_b   1.000
_cell.length_c   1.000
_cell.angle_alpha   90.00
_cell.angle_beta   90.00
_cell.angle_gamma   90.00
#
_symmetry.space_group_name_H-M   'P 1'
#
loop_
_entity.id
_entity.type
_entity.pdbx_description
1 polymer ?
#
loop_
_entity_poly.entity_id
_entity_poly.type
_entity_poly.pdbx_seq_one_letter_code
_entity_poly.pdbx_strand_id
1 'polypeptide(L)'
;MNQKNCNRMIDGVIFDVDGTLLDTMPVWHDAGARFLATLGIQAEPGLGDLLFEETVETGAQYLIDHYGLTMSIPEIARGIDEQVEQFYFREADFKPGARELLQQMYDVGIHLTVATSTHRRCIEAAFDRLGIRGLFEGIFTCSEVGATKNNPAIFYAAEDCMQTQPEYTWVFEDGLYAIRTAEAAGFRTVGIYDPVSEKDREEIIRTADFYYESLADFDLLCSGDDEEAVAGVSMSGVPCIGAKDAAGTGVCAEAGRRSENES
;
A
#
# COMPACT_ATOMS: atom_id res chain seq x y z
N MET A 1 22.98 6.09 33.54
CA MET A 1 21.65 6.74 33.58
C MET A 1 20.77 5.96 32.61
N ASN A 2 19.83 5.19 33.13
CA ASN A 2 18.97 4.35 32.34
C ASN A 2 18.00 5.22 31.53
N GLN A 3 18.14 5.26 30.22
CA GLN A 3 17.04 5.62 29.36
C GLN A 3 16.02 4.47 29.43
N LYS A 4 14.89 4.77 30.06
CA LYS A 4 13.74 3.87 30.15
C LYS A 4 13.28 3.52 28.75
N ASN A 5 13.13 2.23 28.50
CA ASN A 5 12.49 1.66 27.34
C ASN A 5 11.17 2.39 27.07
N CYS A 6 11.13 3.22 26.06
CA CYS A 6 9.91 3.53 25.35
C CYS A 6 9.47 2.21 24.74
N ASN A 7 8.28 1.75 25.06
CA ASN A 7 7.78 0.45 24.66
C ASN A 7 7.64 0.49 23.12
N ARG A 8 8.67 0.02 22.40
CA ARG A 8 8.64 -0.09 20.95
C ARG A 8 7.57 -1.11 20.58
N MET A 9 6.42 -0.63 20.14
CA MET A 9 5.37 -1.50 19.62
C MET A 9 5.61 -1.88 18.16
N ILE A 10 6.65 -1.33 17.50
CA ILE A 10 7.00 -1.59 16.09
C ILE A 10 8.46 -2.07 16.05
N ASP A 11 8.65 -3.35 15.81
CA ASP A 11 9.99 -3.93 15.59
C ASP A 11 10.30 -4.03 14.09
N GLY A 12 9.30 -4.35 13.26
CA GLY A 12 9.44 -4.47 11.83
C GLY A 12 8.26 -3.91 11.06
N VAL A 13 8.52 -3.51 9.82
CA VAL A 13 7.50 -3.06 8.88
C VAL A 13 7.67 -3.75 7.54
N ILE A 14 6.56 -4.27 7.04
CA ILE A 14 6.42 -4.83 5.70
C ILE A 14 5.64 -3.81 4.87
N PHE A 15 6.25 -3.25 3.86
CA PHE A 15 5.58 -2.33 2.94
C PHE A 15 5.12 -3.04 1.68
N ASP A 16 3.88 -2.80 1.28
CA ASP A 16 3.54 -2.86 -0.12
C ASP A 16 4.21 -1.68 -0.88
N VAL A 17 4.25 -1.78 -2.21
CA VAL A 17 4.91 -0.77 -3.05
C VAL A 17 3.90 0.06 -3.83
N ASP A 18 3.04 -0.60 -4.60
CA ASP A 18 2.22 0.01 -5.64
C ASP A 18 0.93 0.59 -5.06
N GLY A 19 0.80 1.92 -5.03
CA GLY A 19 -0.31 2.57 -4.32
C GLY A 19 -0.02 2.80 -2.82
N THR A 20 1.08 2.25 -2.30
CA THR A 20 1.50 2.42 -0.89
C THR A 20 2.76 3.28 -0.76
N LEU A 21 3.92 2.80 -1.21
CA LEU A 21 5.18 3.57 -1.19
C LEU A 21 5.38 4.43 -2.43
N LEU A 22 5.00 3.89 -3.60
CA LEU A 22 5.17 4.54 -4.89
C LEU A 22 3.81 4.85 -5.53
N ASP A 23 3.73 6.01 -6.18
CA ASP A 23 2.59 6.45 -6.98
C ASP A 23 2.68 5.79 -8.37
N THR A 24 2.38 4.50 -8.41
CA THR A 24 2.54 3.68 -9.62
C THR A 24 1.21 3.21 -10.20
N MET A 25 0.10 3.32 -9.46
CA MET A 25 -1.19 2.83 -9.94
C MET A 25 -1.65 3.46 -11.26
N PRO A 26 -1.37 4.74 -11.56
CA PRO A 26 -1.72 5.33 -12.86
C PRO A 26 -1.10 4.62 -14.07
N VAL A 27 0.11 4.04 -13.95
CA VAL A 27 0.73 3.36 -15.10
C VAL A 27 -0.03 2.13 -15.54
N TRP A 28 -0.65 1.41 -14.62
CA TRP A 28 -1.46 0.21 -14.93
C TRP A 28 -2.69 0.56 -15.76
N HIS A 29 -3.26 1.76 -15.54
CA HIS A 29 -4.32 2.32 -16.38
C HIS A 29 -3.80 2.77 -17.74
N ASP A 30 -2.62 3.40 -17.79
CA ASP A 30 -2.10 4.04 -18.99
C ASP A 30 -1.29 3.10 -19.88
N ALA A 31 -0.93 1.90 -19.43
CA ALA A 31 0.01 1.01 -20.12
C ALA A 31 -0.41 0.68 -21.56
N GLY A 32 -1.70 0.43 -21.80
CA GLY A 32 -2.24 0.19 -23.14
C GLY A 32 -2.11 1.40 -24.06
N ALA A 33 -2.39 2.60 -23.54
CA ALA A 33 -2.25 3.85 -24.29
C ALA A 33 -0.77 4.16 -24.59
N ARG A 34 0.12 3.93 -23.63
CA ARG A 34 1.58 4.06 -23.82
C ARG A 34 2.09 3.10 -24.88
N PHE A 35 1.62 1.84 -24.86
CA PHE A 35 1.97 0.86 -25.88
C PHE A 35 1.51 1.30 -27.27
N LEU A 36 0.25 1.75 -27.44
CA LEU A 36 -0.24 2.27 -28.73
C LEU A 36 0.59 3.46 -29.22
N ALA A 37 1.00 4.36 -28.31
CA ALA A 37 1.85 5.49 -28.66
C ALA A 37 3.21 5.05 -29.23
N THR A 38 3.79 3.93 -28.78
CA THR A 38 5.03 3.36 -29.38
C THR A 38 4.85 2.95 -30.84
N LEU A 39 3.60 2.61 -31.21
CA LEU A 39 3.23 2.24 -32.57
C LEU A 39 2.78 3.45 -33.41
N GLY A 40 2.81 4.68 -32.83
CA GLY A 40 2.34 5.90 -33.48
C GLY A 40 0.81 6.02 -33.51
N ILE A 41 0.10 5.25 -32.71
CA ILE A 41 -1.36 5.24 -32.61
C ILE A 41 -1.78 6.02 -31.37
N GLN A 42 -2.73 6.95 -31.53
CA GLN A 42 -3.31 7.69 -30.42
C GLN A 42 -4.46 6.86 -29.82
N ALA A 43 -4.39 6.59 -28.53
CA ALA A 43 -5.46 5.93 -27.79
C ALA A 43 -6.70 6.82 -27.65
N GLU A 44 -7.87 6.23 -27.69
CA GLU A 44 -9.13 6.91 -27.40
C GLU A 44 -9.29 7.15 -25.90
N PRO A 45 -10.00 8.23 -25.49
CA PRO A 45 -10.33 8.46 -24.10
C PRO A 45 -11.10 7.27 -23.50
N GLY A 46 -10.78 6.86 -22.26
CA GLY A 46 -11.41 5.75 -21.57
C GLY A 46 -10.81 4.37 -21.88
N LEU A 47 -9.78 4.28 -22.74
CA LEU A 47 -9.11 3.01 -23.01
C LEU A 47 -8.55 2.36 -21.73
N GLY A 48 -7.99 3.17 -20.83
CA GLY A 48 -7.44 2.68 -19.56
C GLY A 48 -8.48 1.98 -18.70
N ASP A 49 -9.64 2.62 -18.52
CA ASP A 49 -10.75 2.04 -17.75
C ASP A 49 -11.22 0.72 -18.34
N LEU A 50 -11.34 0.68 -19.68
CA LEU A 50 -11.75 -0.53 -20.38
C LEU A 50 -10.76 -1.67 -20.19
N LEU A 51 -9.47 -1.42 -20.41
CA LEU A 51 -8.44 -2.46 -20.32
C LEU A 51 -8.21 -2.92 -18.87
N PHE A 52 -8.42 -2.05 -17.89
CA PHE A 52 -8.25 -2.37 -16.48
C PHE A 52 -9.25 -3.42 -15.97
N GLU A 53 -10.43 -3.50 -16.58
CA GLU A 53 -11.47 -4.48 -16.24
C GLU A 53 -11.34 -5.80 -17.01
N GLU A 54 -10.44 -5.86 -18.02
CA GLU A 54 -10.29 -6.99 -18.93
C GLU A 54 -9.14 -7.93 -18.50
N THR A 55 -9.19 -9.18 -19.00
CA THR A 55 -8.03 -10.06 -18.95
C THR A 55 -6.99 -9.62 -19.99
N VAL A 56 -5.75 -10.06 -19.83
CA VAL A 56 -4.66 -9.77 -20.80
C VAL A 56 -5.07 -10.20 -22.20
N GLU A 57 -5.72 -11.36 -22.33
CA GLU A 57 -6.14 -11.92 -23.62
C GLU A 57 -7.27 -11.11 -24.25
N THR A 58 -8.31 -10.76 -23.47
CA THR A 58 -9.46 -10.01 -23.99
C THR A 58 -9.09 -8.55 -24.27
N GLY A 59 -8.26 -7.93 -23.44
CA GLY A 59 -7.74 -6.59 -23.68
C GLY A 59 -6.84 -6.51 -24.93
N ALA A 60 -5.95 -7.49 -25.12
CA ALA A 60 -5.12 -7.55 -26.33
C ALA A 60 -5.96 -7.81 -27.58
N GLN A 61 -6.99 -8.67 -27.51
CA GLN A 61 -7.92 -8.90 -28.62
C GLN A 61 -8.69 -7.62 -28.96
N TYR A 62 -9.15 -6.86 -27.94
CA TYR A 62 -9.79 -5.56 -28.16
C TYR A 62 -8.87 -4.61 -28.93
N LEU A 63 -7.58 -4.53 -28.54
CA LEU A 63 -6.62 -3.68 -29.23
C LEU A 63 -6.43 -4.10 -30.70
N ILE A 64 -6.40 -5.39 -31.00
CA ILE A 64 -6.34 -5.92 -32.38
C ILE A 64 -7.55 -5.46 -33.17
N ASP A 65 -8.74 -5.70 -32.66
CA ASP A 65 -9.99 -5.48 -33.37
C ASP A 65 -10.30 -3.99 -33.55
N HIS A 66 -10.02 -3.18 -32.54
CA HIS A 66 -10.38 -1.76 -32.49
C HIS A 66 -9.34 -0.87 -33.20
N TYR A 67 -8.04 -1.13 -32.99
CA TYR A 67 -6.94 -0.34 -33.56
C TYR A 67 -6.31 -0.98 -34.80
N GLY A 68 -6.81 -2.15 -35.22
CA GLY A 68 -6.31 -2.84 -36.42
C GLY A 68 -4.87 -3.35 -36.29
N LEU A 69 -4.46 -3.75 -35.09
CA LEU A 69 -3.11 -4.29 -34.87
C LEU A 69 -2.95 -5.65 -35.57
N THR A 70 -1.78 -5.87 -36.15
CA THR A 70 -1.44 -7.13 -36.81
C THR A 70 -0.55 -8.04 -35.96
N MET A 71 -0.30 -7.63 -34.73
CA MET A 71 0.50 -8.37 -33.74
C MET A 71 -0.33 -9.47 -33.09
N SER A 72 0.33 -10.52 -32.62
CA SER A 72 -0.32 -11.55 -31.80
C SER A 72 -0.59 -11.06 -30.37
N ILE A 73 -1.56 -11.70 -29.69
CA ILE A 73 -1.87 -11.42 -28.27
C ILE A 73 -0.61 -11.43 -27.37
N PRO A 74 0.28 -12.44 -27.44
CA PRO A 74 1.50 -12.44 -26.64
C PRO A 74 2.48 -11.30 -26.95
N GLU A 75 2.51 -10.81 -28.20
CA GLU A 75 3.35 -9.65 -28.56
C GLU A 75 2.78 -8.37 -27.99
N ILE A 76 1.46 -8.18 -28.04
CA ILE A 76 0.77 -7.03 -27.46
C ILE A 76 0.95 -7.03 -25.93
N ALA A 77 0.68 -8.16 -25.27
CA ALA A 77 0.87 -8.31 -23.83
C ALA A 77 2.29 -7.92 -23.40
N ARG A 78 3.29 -8.45 -24.09
CA ARG A 78 4.70 -8.10 -23.84
C ARG A 78 4.98 -6.61 -24.06
N GLY A 79 4.43 -6.02 -25.12
CA GLY A 79 4.60 -4.61 -25.40
C GLY A 79 3.98 -3.70 -24.32
N ILE A 80 2.84 -4.11 -23.73
CA ILE A 80 2.23 -3.43 -22.58
C ILE A 80 3.10 -3.59 -21.33
N ASP A 81 3.54 -4.82 -21.03
CA ASP A 81 4.43 -5.10 -19.89
C ASP A 81 5.73 -4.28 -19.96
N GLU A 82 6.30 -4.14 -21.16
CA GLU A 82 7.49 -3.31 -21.39
C GLU A 82 7.24 -1.83 -21.06
N GLN A 83 6.03 -1.30 -21.27
CA GLN A 83 5.71 0.07 -20.89
C GLN A 83 5.65 0.23 -19.37
N VAL A 84 5.05 -0.73 -18.69
CA VAL A 84 5.06 -0.76 -17.22
C VAL A 84 6.49 -0.80 -16.69
N GLU A 85 7.34 -1.69 -17.22
CA GLU A 85 8.74 -1.78 -16.81
C GLU A 85 9.50 -0.46 -17.02
N GLN A 86 9.34 0.17 -18.21
CA GLN A 86 10.00 1.44 -18.48
C GLN A 86 9.58 2.53 -17.51
N PHE A 87 8.32 2.53 -17.07
CA PHE A 87 7.84 3.44 -16.04
C PHE A 87 8.59 3.26 -14.72
N TYR A 88 8.72 2.04 -14.20
CA TYR A 88 9.49 1.78 -12.97
C TYR A 88 10.96 2.18 -13.12
N PHE A 89 11.54 1.92 -14.27
CA PHE A 89 12.95 2.22 -14.52
C PHE A 89 13.25 3.71 -14.59
N ARG A 90 12.27 4.55 -14.97
CA ARG A 90 12.52 5.95 -15.32
C ARG A 90 11.66 6.97 -14.60
N GLU A 91 10.41 6.64 -14.29
CA GLU A 91 9.38 7.61 -13.92
C GLU A 91 8.86 7.42 -12.48
N ALA A 92 8.64 6.17 -12.02
CA ALA A 92 8.02 5.86 -10.73
C ALA A 92 8.60 6.72 -9.61
N ASP A 93 7.76 7.37 -8.81
CA ASP A 93 8.18 8.25 -7.73
C ASP A 93 7.38 7.94 -6.45
N PHE A 94 7.77 8.54 -5.36
CA PHE A 94 7.16 8.32 -4.05
C PHE A 94 5.74 8.85 -3.96
N LYS A 95 4.93 8.15 -3.19
CA LYS A 95 3.74 8.78 -2.59
C LYS A 95 4.17 9.82 -1.54
N PRO A 96 3.34 10.84 -1.28
CA PRO A 96 3.68 11.88 -0.30
C PRO A 96 4.05 11.32 1.07
N GLY A 97 5.20 11.72 1.60
CA GLY A 97 5.70 11.33 2.91
C GLY A 97 6.45 9.99 2.96
N ALA A 98 6.44 9.19 1.87
CA ALA A 98 7.04 7.85 1.88
C ALA A 98 8.56 7.88 2.13
N ARG A 99 9.27 8.76 1.44
CA ARG A 99 10.74 8.88 1.61
C ARG A 99 11.12 9.24 3.03
N GLU A 100 10.46 10.25 3.58
CA GLU A 100 10.70 10.77 4.92
C GLU A 100 10.40 9.71 5.98
N LEU A 101 9.28 9.01 5.85
CA LEU A 101 8.87 7.95 6.78
C LEU A 101 9.85 6.78 6.75
N LEU A 102 10.25 6.30 5.57
CA LEU A 102 11.24 5.23 5.44
C LEU A 102 12.56 5.59 6.12
N GLN A 103 13.06 6.82 5.92
CA GLN A 103 14.29 7.28 6.53
C GLN A 103 14.16 7.37 8.06
N GLN A 104 13.04 7.91 8.57
CA GLN A 104 12.78 7.98 10.01
C GLN A 104 12.74 6.60 10.66
N MET A 105 12.04 5.63 10.06
CA MET A 105 11.96 4.26 10.55
C MET A 105 13.34 3.59 10.57
N TYR A 106 14.11 3.75 9.50
CA TYR A 106 15.46 3.21 9.40
C TYR A 106 16.39 3.81 10.46
N ASP A 107 16.35 5.13 10.66
CA ASP A 107 17.23 5.85 11.61
C ASP A 107 16.96 5.45 13.07
N VAL A 108 15.73 5.06 13.41
CA VAL A 108 15.40 4.54 14.75
C VAL A 108 15.60 3.03 14.87
N GLY A 109 16.00 2.36 13.78
CA GLY A 109 16.39 0.95 13.73
C GLY A 109 15.17 0.00 13.68
N ILE A 110 14.06 0.40 13.04
CA ILE A 110 12.99 -0.49 12.67
C ILE A 110 13.43 -1.30 11.45
N HIS A 111 13.17 -2.62 11.48
CA HIS A 111 13.47 -3.51 10.37
C HIS A 111 12.48 -3.29 9.22
N LEU A 112 12.97 -3.16 7.99
CA LEU A 112 12.12 -2.86 6.83
C LEU A 112 12.23 -3.94 5.77
N THR A 113 11.09 -4.42 5.28
CA THR A 113 10.97 -5.32 4.13
C THR A 113 9.86 -4.90 3.20
N VAL A 114 9.83 -5.49 2.02
CA VAL A 114 8.81 -5.26 1.00
C VAL A 114 8.09 -6.56 0.67
N ALA A 115 6.75 -6.49 0.55
CA ALA A 115 5.90 -7.54 -0.02
C ALA A 115 5.09 -6.95 -1.18
N THR A 116 5.38 -7.38 -2.41
CA THR A 116 4.76 -6.79 -3.62
C THR A 116 4.27 -7.84 -4.62
N SER A 117 3.28 -7.49 -5.42
CA SER A 117 2.84 -8.29 -6.58
C SER A 117 3.67 -7.99 -7.84
N THR A 118 4.40 -6.89 -7.87
CA THR A 118 5.19 -6.44 -8.99
C THR A 118 6.52 -7.20 -9.10
N HIS A 119 7.02 -7.36 -10.31
CA HIS A 119 8.28 -8.07 -10.58
C HIS A 119 9.46 -7.41 -9.88
N ARG A 120 10.30 -8.22 -9.24
CA ARG A 120 11.51 -7.80 -8.52
C ARG A 120 12.34 -6.78 -9.28
N ARG A 121 12.62 -7.02 -10.57
CA ARG A 121 13.44 -6.13 -11.40
C ARG A 121 12.90 -4.69 -11.50
N CYS A 122 11.57 -4.53 -11.50
CA CYS A 122 10.92 -3.23 -11.52
C CYS A 122 11.16 -2.50 -10.20
N ILE A 123 10.91 -3.20 -9.08
CA ILE A 123 11.07 -2.64 -7.74
C ILE A 123 12.53 -2.27 -7.48
N GLU A 124 13.47 -3.18 -7.79
CA GLU A 124 14.89 -2.93 -7.62
C GLU A 124 15.37 -1.72 -8.43
N ALA A 125 14.96 -1.62 -9.69
CA ALA A 125 15.33 -0.48 -10.54
C ALA A 125 14.77 0.86 -10.02
N ALA A 126 13.50 0.88 -9.57
CA ALA A 126 12.92 2.06 -8.96
C ALA A 126 13.64 2.43 -7.66
N PHE A 127 13.89 1.46 -6.78
CA PHE A 127 14.53 1.69 -5.48
C PHE A 127 16.00 2.11 -5.62
N ASP A 128 16.74 1.56 -6.58
CA ASP A 128 18.12 1.99 -6.89
C ASP A 128 18.13 3.45 -7.38
N ARG A 129 17.22 3.80 -8.30
CA ARG A 129 17.08 5.16 -8.82
C ARG A 129 16.66 6.15 -7.74
N LEU A 130 15.76 5.75 -6.85
CA LEU A 130 15.28 6.57 -5.74
C LEU A 130 16.24 6.59 -4.54
N GLY A 131 17.27 5.73 -4.53
CA GLY A 131 18.29 5.68 -3.49
C GLY A 131 17.83 5.09 -2.17
N ILE A 132 16.80 4.22 -2.19
CA ILE A 132 16.21 3.61 -0.97
C ILE A 132 16.43 2.11 -0.86
N ARG A 133 17.06 1.46 -1.86
CA ARG A 133 17.28 0.02 -1.87
C ARG A 133 17.94 -0.48 -0.59
N GLY A 134 18.92 0.28 -0.07
CA GLY A 134 19.70 -0.06 1.12
C GLY A 134 18.95 0.08 2.45
N LEU A 135 17.71 0.61 2.45
CA LEU A 135 16.90 0.72 3.66
C LEU A 135 16.17 -0.61 3.98
N PHE A 136 16.03 -1.49 2.98
CA PHE A 136 15.27 -2.73 3.10
C PHE A 136 16.18 -3.94 3.24
N GLU A 137 15.87 -4.82 4.18
CA GLU A 137 16.55 -6.09 4.41
C GLU A 137 16.19 -7.14 3.35
N GLY A 138 14.96 -7.07 2.81
CA GLY A 138 14.49 -7.97 1.78
C GLY A 138 13.35 -7.40 0.93
N ILE A 139 13.27 -7.89 -0.30
CA ILE A 139 12.14 -7.67 -1.20
C ILE A 139 11.52 -9.04 -1.49
N PHE A 140 10.25 -9.20 -1.21
CA PHE A 140 9.50 -10.42 -1.44
C PHE A 140 8.45 -10.16 -2.50
N THR A 141 8.44 -10.98 -3.56
CA THR A 141 7.44 -10.86 -4.62
C THR A 141 6.50 -12.06 -4.61
N CYS A 142 5.23 -11.83 -4.96
CA CYS A 142 4.23 -12.88 -5.06
C CYS A 142 4.67 -14.03 -5.98
N SER A 143 5.34 -13.70 -7.08
CA SER A 143 5.83 -14.69 -8.05
C SER A 143 6.94 -15.59 -7.50
N GLU A 144 7.84 -15.06 -6.66
CA GLU A 144 8.95 -15.82 -6.07
C GLU A 144 8.49 -16.67 -4.88
N VAL A 145 7.56 -16.14 -4.09
CA VAL A 145 6.95 -16.90 -2.98
C VAL A 145 5.98 -17.97 -3.50
N GLY A 146 5.46 -17.80 -4.73
CA GLY A 146 4.48 -18.71 -5.33
C GLY A 146 3.07 -18.57 -4.77
N ALA A 147 2.75 -17.41 -4.17
CA ALA A 147 1.45 -17.10 -3.59
C ALA A 147 1.11 -15.62 -3.78
N THR A 148 -0.18 -15.31 -3.98
CA THR A 148 -0.68 -13.94 -3.96
C THR A 148 -0.87 -13.45 -2.52
N LYS A 149 -1.08 -12.15 -2.32
CA LYS A 149 -1.35 -11.55 -0.99
C LYS A 149 -2.69 -11.97 -0.35
N ASN A 150 -3.49 -12.79 -1.05
CA ASN A 150 -4.62 -13.51 -0.42
C ASN A 150 -4.16 -14.68 0.46
N ASN A 151 -2.87 -15.00 0.45
CA ASN A 151 -2.22 -16.01 1.28
C ASN A 151 -1.14 -15.31 2.11
N PRO A 152 -1.08 -15.54 3.44
CA PRO A 152 -0.14 -14.86 4.33
C PRO A 152 1.33 -15.27 4.13
N ALA A 153 1.63 -16.25 3.28
CA ALA A 153 2.99 -16.76 3.08
C ALA A 153 4.01 -15.66 2.74
N ILE A 154 3.61 -14.64 1.98
CA ILE A 154 4.50 -13.53 1.62
C ILE A 154 4.83 -12.65 2.83
N PHE A 155 3.85 -12.41 3.71
CA PHE A 155 4.06 -11.63 4.93
C PHE A 155 4.93 -12.38 5.93
N TYR A 156 4.71 -13.69 6.11
CA TYR A 156 5.57 -14.52 6.96
C TYR A 156 7.00 -14.62 6.41
N ALA A 157 7.19 -14.74 5.08
CA ALA A 157 8.53 -14.74 4.48
C ALA A 157 9.28 -13.40 4.72
N ALA A 158 8.55 -12.29 4.68
CA ALA A 158 9.10 -10.98 4.96
C ALA A 158 9.43 -10.78 6.45
N GLU A 159 8.57 -11.26 7.35
CA GLU A 159 8.76 -11.23 8.80
C GLU A 159 9.91 -12.15 9.24
N ASP A 160 9.99 -13.37 8.69
CA ASP A 160 11.11 -14.31 8.93
C ASP A 160 12.46 -13.67 8.57
N CYS A 161 12.53 -12.87 7.51
CA CYS A 161 13.76 -12.15 7.13
C CYS A 161 14.20 -11.14 8.19
N MET A 162 13.25 -10.43 8.78
CA MET A 162 13.49 -9.43 9.83
C MET A 162 13.70 -10.05 11.22
N GLN A 163 13.38 -11.34 11.41
CA GLN A 163 13.43 -12.04 12.71
C GLN A 163 12.58 -11.33 13.79
N THR A 164 11.46 -10.74 13.39
CA THR A 164 10.48 -10.08 14.26
C THR A 164 9.36 -11.05 14.64
N GLN A 165 8.30 -10.56 15.28
CA GLN A 165 7.09 -11.34 15.58
C GLN A 165 5.90 -10.65 14.90
N PRO A 166 4.86 -11.39 14.42
CA PRO A 166 3.71 -10.79 13.74
C PRO A 166 3.06 -9.65 14.53
N GLU A 167 2.89 -9.80 15.84
CA GLU A 167 2.27 -8.80 16.74
C GLU A 167 3.04 -7.48 16.85
N TYR A 168 4.35 -7.47 16.54
CA TYR A 168 5.22 -6.29 16.51
C TYR A 168 5.66 -5.91 15.09
N THR A 169 5.12 -6.61 14.08
CA THR A 169 5.37 -6.35 12.67
C THR A 169 4.13 -5.71 12.04
N TRP A 170 4.32 -4.55 11.45
CA TRP A 170 3.24 -3.79 10.84
C TRP A 170 3.26 -3.93 9.32
N VAL A 171 2.09 -4.08 8.71
CA VAL A 171 1.92 -4.17 7.25
C VAL A 171 1.23 -2.91 6.75
N PHE A 172 1.91 -2.17 5.86
CA PHE A 172 1.38 -0.99 5.18
C PHE A 172 0.89 -1.39 3.80
N GLU A 173 -0.36 -1.09 3.49
CA GLU A 173 -1.07 -1.59 2.31
C GLU A 173 -2.22 -0.65 1.89
N ASP A 174 -2.51 -0.60 0.58
CA ASP A 174 -3.68 0.09 0.03
C ASP A 174 -4.84 -0.87 -0.34
N GLY A 175 -4.53 -2.16 -0.53
CA GLY A 175 -5.47 -3.20 -0.98
C GLY A 175 -6.20 -3.91 0.15
N LEU A 176 -7.55 -3.83 0.17
CA LEU A 176 -8.40 -4.47 1.20
C LEU A 176 -8.11 -5.95 1.40
N TYR A 177 -7.91 -6.71 0.31
CA TYR A 177 -7.68 -8.15 0.36
C TYR A 177 -6.38 -8.51 1.10
N ALA A 178 -5.34 -7.70 0.92
CA ALA A 178 -4.04 -7.90 1.56
C ALA A 178 -4.08 -7.48 3.03
N ILE A 179 -4.76 -6.38 3.34
CA ILE A 179 -5.02 -5.94 4.74
C ILE A 179 -5.74 -7.04 5.52
N ARG A 180 -6.82 -7.61 4.96
CA ARG A 180 -7.55 -8.73 5.60
C ARG A 180 -6.67 -9.95 5.85
N THR A 181 -5.81 -10.26 4.88
CA THR A 181 -4.90 -11.40 4.99
C THR A 181 -3.85 -11.17 6.09
N ALA A 182 -3.28 -9.97 6.14
CA ALA A 182 -2.30 -9.60 7.16
C ALA A 182 -2.93 -9.56 8.57
N GLU A 183 -4.12 -8.95 8.72
CA GLU A 183 -4.88 -8.93 9.99
C GLU A 183 -5.16 -10.36 10.48
N ALA A 184 -5.69 -11.23 9.60
CA ALA A 184 -5.98 -12.61 9.92
C ALA A 184 -4.74 -13.44 10.30
N ALA A 185 -3.56 -13.05 9.82
CA ALA A 185 -2.27 -13.65 10.12
C ALA A 185 -1.62 -13.12 11.40
N GLY A 186 -2.25 -12.14 12.08
CA GLY A 186 -1.80 -11.59 13.36
C GLY A 186 -0.88 -10.38 13.25
N PHE A 187 -0.68 -9.83 12.06
CA PHE A 187 0.06 -8.59 11.85
C PHE A 187 -0.80 -7.37 12.20
N ARG A 188 -0.15 -6.29 12.64
CA ARG A 188 -0.76 -4.97 12.68
C ARG A 188 -0.87 -4.39 11.28
N THR A 189 -1.95 -3.68 10.98
CA THR A 189 -2.23 -3.21 9.63
C THR A 189 -2.44 -1.71 9.55
N VAL A 190 -1.84 -1.10 8.54
CA VAL A 190 -2.00 0.32 8.22
C VAL A 190 -2.52 0.43 6.79
N GLY A 191 -3.76 0.88 6.65
CA GLY A 191 -4.35 1.20 5.35
C GLY A 191 -3.85 2.56 4.87
N ILE A 192 -3.38 2.62 3.62
CA ILE A 192 -2.96 3.87 2.97
C ILE A 192 -3.91 4.14 1.81
N TYR A 193 -4.37 5.39 1.72
CA TYR A 193 -5.25 5.76 0.62
C TYR A 193 -4.58 5.68 -0.74
N ASP A 194 -5.28 5.02 -1.67
CA ASP A 194 -5.02 5.13 -3.11
C ASP A 194 -6.35 5.26 -3.87
N PRO A 195 -6.44 6.08 -4.93
CA PRO A 195 -7.68 6.24 -5.72
C PRO A 195 -8.23 4.93 -6.29
N VAL A 196 -7.38 3.96 -6.61
CA VAL A 196 -7.80 2.65 -7.14
C VAL A 196 -8.58 1.85 -6.10
N SER A 197 -8.31 2.07 -4.81
CA SER A 197 -8.97 1.40 -3.69
C SER A 197 -10.17 2.18 -3.12
N GLU A 198 -10.59 3.30 -3.76
CA GLU A 198 -11.69 4.16 -3.28
C GLU A 198 -12.99 3.39 -3.02
N LYS A 199 -13.34 2.43 -3.88
CA LYS A 199 -14.54 1.59 -3.71
C LYS A 199 -14.52 0.75 -2.42
N ASP A 200 -13.35 0.41 -1.93
CA ASP A 200 -13.12 -0.42 -0.75
C ASP A 200 -12.74 0.41 0.49
N ARG A 201 -12.62 1.75 0.35
CA ARG A 201 -12.10 2.67 1.38
C ARG A 201 -12.79 2.53 2.73
N GLU A 202 -14.13 2.55 2.76
CA GLU A 202 -14.88 2.40 4.02
C GLU A 202 -14.59 1.07 4.71
N GLU A 203 -14.35 0.02 3.94
CA GLU A 203 -14.06 -1.29 4.48
C GLU A 203 -12.60 -1.42 4.92
N ILE A 204 -11.66 -0.78 4.21
CA ILE A 204 -10.26 -0.65 4.64
C ILE A 204 -10.20 0.06 6.01
N ILE A 205 -10.89 1.19 6.16
CA ILE A 205 -10.97 1.95 7.43
C ILE A 205 -11.51 1.08 8.57
N ARG A 206 -12.47 0.19 8.31
CA ARG A 206 -13.03 -0.70 9.34
C ARG A 206 -12.13 -1.89 9.68
N THR A 207 -11.33 -2.34 8.71
CA THR A 207 -10.52 -3.58 8.82
C THR A 207 -9.14 -3.28 9.38
N ALA A 208 -8.46 -2.28 8.82
CA ALA A 208 -7.11 -1.92 9.26
C ALA A 208 -7.11 -1.40 10.72
N ASP A 209 -6.01 -1.63 11.43
CA ASP A 209 -5.81 -1.05 12.77
C ASP A 209 -5.71 0.48 12.68
N PHE A 210 -5.06 1.00 11.63
CA PHE A 210 -4.91 2.41 11.33
C PHE A 210 -5.18 2.68 9.86
N TYR A 211 -5.61 3.92 9.55
CA TYR A 211 -5.81 4.37 8.18
C TYR A 211 -5.35 5.81 8.02
N TYR A 212 -4.60 6.07 6.94
CA TYR A 212 -4.08 7.39 6.62
C TYR A 212 -4.32 7.74 5.15
N GLU A 213 -4.66 9.00 4.88
CA GLU A 213 -4.77 9.54 3.52
C GLU A 213 -3.38 9.70 2.87
N SER A 214 -2.34 9.86 3.69
CA SER A 214 -0.97 10.05 3.25
C SER A 214 0.00 9.46 4.26
N LEU A 215 1.13 8.93 3.79
CA LEU A 215 2.22 8.50 4.68
C LEU A 215 2.85 9.67 5.45
N ALA A 216 2.66 10.91 4.95
CA ALA A 216 3.08 12.13 5.67
C ALA A 216 2.30 12.35 6.98
N ASP A 217 1.12 11.74 7.11
CA ASP A 217 0.26 11.87 8.29
C ASP A 217 0.58 10.82 9.37
N PHE A 218 1.43 9.83 9.03
CA PHE A 218 1.83 8.80 9.98
C PHE A 218 2.87 9.35 10.95
N ASP A 219 2.53 9.35 12.25
CA ASP A 219 3.45 9.77 13.31
C ASP A 219 4.04 8.56 14.05
N LEU A 220 5.32 8.34 13.83
CA LEU A 220 6.07 7.24 14.46
C LEU A 220 6.15 7.37 15.99
N LEU A 221 6.02 8.58 16.53
CA LEU A 221 6.11 8.85 17.97
C LEU A 221 4.77 8.60 18.70
N CYS A 222 3.63 8.70 17.96
CA CYS A 222 2.29 8.49 18.50
C CYS A 222 1.77 7.06 18.35
N SER A 223 2.53 6.16 17.75
CA SER A 223 2.17 4.73 17.59
C SER A 223 2.42 3.88 18.84
N GLY A 224 2.70 4.49 19.98
CA GLY A 224 2.77 3.84 21.30
C GLY A 224 1.62 4.33 22.19
N ASP A 225 0.87 3.38 22.80
CA ASP A 225 -0.27 3.65 23.68
C ASP A 225 0.06 4.68 24.78
N ASP A 226 -0.37 5.91 24.59
CA ASP A 226 -0.57 6.88 25.65
C ASP A 226 -2.09 7.15 25.78
N GLU A 227 -2.79 6.35 26.59
CA GLU A 227 -4.16 6.66 27.04
C GLU A 227 -4.24 7.98 27.87
N GLU A 228 -3.12 8.64 28.15
CA GLU A 228 -3.08 9.86 28.98
C GLU A 228 -2.81 11.18 28.23
N ALA A 229 -2.57 11.19 26.92
CA ALA A 229 -2.19 12.42 26.19
C ALA A 229 -3.34 13.16 25.48
N VAL A 230 -4.62 12.80 25.69
CA VAL A 230 -5.76 13.49 25.06
C VAL A 230 -6.34 14.59 25.95
N ALA A 231 -5.50 15.36 26.61
CA ALA A 231 -5.93 16.60 27.26
C ALA A 231 -4.96 17.75 26.90
N GLY A 232 -5.09 18.27 25.69
CA GLY A 232 -4.61 19.62 25.39
C GLY A 232 -3.55 19.78 24.31
N VAL A 233 -3.83 19.46 23.06
CA VAL A 233 -3.31 20.24 21.91
C VAL A 233 -4.34 20.20 20.77
N SER A 234 -5.00 21.32 20.58
CA SER A 234 -5.77 21.61 19.38
C SER A 234 -4.80 21.96 18.27
N MET A 235 -4.66 21.07 17.29
CA MET A 235 -4.07 21.40 15.99
C MET A 235 -4.86 20.68 14.89
N SER A 236 -5.48 21.49 14.02
CA SER A 236 -6.04 21.23 12.69
C SER A 236 -6.63 19.83 12.40
N GLY A 237 -7.84 19.64 12.75
CA GLY A 237 -8.99 19.15 12.01
C GLY A 237 -8.91 17.89 11.13
N VAL A 238 -8.23 16.81 11.53
CA VAL A 238 -8.52 15.48 10.97
C VAL A 238 -8.63 14.52 12.15
N PRO A 239 -9.79 13.87 12.39
CA PRO A 239 -9.92 12.91 13.48
C PRO A 239 -9.18 11.62 13.12
N CYS A 240 -8.28 11.16 13.98
CA CYS A 240 -7.83 9.76 13.99
C CYS A 240 -9.07 8.89 14.22
N ILE A 241 -9.48 8.11 13.22
CA ILE A 241 -10.64 7.23 13.34
C ILE A 241 -10.15 5.88 13.86
N GLY A 242 -10.34 5.68 15.17
CA GLY A 242 -10.59 4.42 15.84
C GLY A 242 -9.43 3.45 15.98
N ALA A 243 -8.78 3.45 17.15
CA ALA A 243 -8.14 2.24 17.66
C ALA A 243 -9.21 1.21 18.05
N LYS A 244 -9.10 -0.03 17.58
CA LYS A 244 -9.93 -1.15 18.06
C LYS A 244 -9.43 -1.59 19.46
N ASP A 245 -10.34 -1.78 20.40
CA ASP A 245 -10.01 -2.45 21.64
C ASP A 245 -9.69 -3.93 21.42
N ALA A 246 -8.92 -4.53 22.28
CA ALA A 246 -8.48 -5.93 22.22
C ALA A 246 -9.61 -6.98 22.24
N ALA A 247 -10.88 -6.55 22.21
CA ALA A 247 -12.07 -7.40 22.27
C ALA A 247 -12.91 -7.40 20.98
N GLY A 248 -12.56 -6.60 19.95
CA GLY A 248 -13.25 -6.64 18.65
C GLY A 248 -14.71 -6.15 18.67
N THR A 249 -15.16 -5.46 19.71
CA THR A 249 -16.53 -4.92 19.81
C THR A 249 -16.52 -3.40 19.73
N GLY A 250 -16.85 -2.87 18.55
CA GLY A 250 -17.04 -1.43 18.37
C GLY A 250 -18.23 -0.91 19.20
N VAL A 251 -17.97 -0.04 20.15
CA VAL A 251 -19.03 0.65 20.90
C VAL A 251 -19.19 2.05 20.34
N CYS A 252 -20.27 2.28 19.59
CA CYS A 252 -20.74 3.62 19.29
C CYS A 252 -21.21 4.30 20.57
N ALA A 253 -20.54 5.37 20.99
CA ALA A 253 -21.04 6.24 22.06
C ALA A 253 -22.15 7.13 21.51
N GLU A 254 -23.41 6.84 21.85
CA GLU A 254 -24.54 7.73 21.68
C GLU A 254 -24.38 8.94 22.62
N ALA A 255 -24.33 10.14 22.00
CA ALA A 255 -24.41 11.39 22.72
C ALA A 255 -25.85 11.59 23.23
N GLY A 256 -26.08 11.29 24.50
CA GLY A 256 -27.34 11.55 25.19
C GLY A 256 -27.63 13.04 25.31
N ARG A 257 -28.68 13.50 24.66
CA ARG A 257 -29.34 14.79 24.96
C ARG A 257 -30.06 14.67 26.28
N ARG A 258 -29.67 15.43 27.27
CA ARG A 258 -30.52 15.77 28.42
C ARG A 258 -31.47 16.85 27.96
N SER A 259 -32.76 16.58 27.99
CA SER A 259 -33.82 17.59 28.04
C SER A 259 -34.09 17.86 29.49
N GLU A 260 -33.87 19.12 29.91
CA GLU A 260 -34.50 19.70 31.07
C GLU A 260 -35.98 19.80 30.80
N ASN A 261 -36.81 19.42 31.76
CA ASN A 261 -38.10 20.04 31.97
C ASN A 261 -38.49 20.00 33.45
N GLU A 262 -38.80 21.20 33.91
CA GLU A 262 -39.36 21.50 35.22
C GLU A 262 -40.80 20.98 35.35
N SER A 263 -41.16 20.54 36.46
CA SER A 263 -42.29 20.96 37.35
C SER A 263 -42.41 20.01 38.51
#